data_2ee09ae2ce9bc16c14d7bd5dc2eb7809
#
_entry.id   2ee09ae2ce9bc16c14d7bd5dc2eb7809
#
_cell.length_a   1.000
_cell.length_b   1.000
_cell.length_c   1.000
_cell.angle_alpha   90.00
_cell.angle_beta   90.00
_cell.angle_gamma   90.00
#
_symmetry.space_group_name_H-M   'P 1'
#
loop_
_entity.id
_entity.type
_entity.pdbx_description
1 polymer ?
#
loop_
_entity_poly.entity_id
_entity_poly.type
_entity_poly.pdbx_seq_one_letter_code
_entity_poly.pdbx_strand_id
1 'polypeptide(L)'
;QSDKEHFDTKTICAFLDKIVAANPKNITLTGGEPLLRSDFLTILGYLRSIYNGKITLMTNGTLITPKNVKEIVSQIDSIDISLDGADEESCAVIRGKGVFEKVVSSIKLLQSHGFSKISISMVLSANNVRYTKQFMELNESLNTTPMLRALSYEGRAKENKDILDNVVTTEFLRQEDKKTNSECRTCCCTAGYNQITIEANGDIFPCNLFVEPEFRLGTMSEIDDLRKLFYTNDGFFVCPCVQKFEPSEFEPC
;
A
#
# COMPACT_ATOMS: atom_id res chain seq x y z
N GLN A 1 10.16 -11.48 -14.47
CA GLN A 1 8.75 -11.77 -14.14
C GLN A 1 8.70 -13.26 -13.80
N SER A 2 8.46 -13.60 -12.52
CA SER A 2 8.28 -14.98 -12.13
C SER A 2 6.94 -15.46 -12.72
N ASP A 3 6.96 -16.59 -13.42
CA ASP A 3 5.79 -17.37 -13.83
C ASP A 3 5.07 -17.98 -12.59
N LYS A 4 4.75 -17.13 -11.61
CA LYS A 4 3.91 -17.55 -10.50
C LYS A 4 2.48 -17.64 -11.03
N GLU A 5 1.87 -18.78 -10.86
CA GLU A 5 0.49 -19.04 -11.22
C GLU A 5 -0.40 -17.92 -10.69
N HIS A 6 -0.94 -17.13 -11.60
CA HIS A 6 -1.94 -16.13 -11.26
C HIS A 6 -3.29 -16.84 -11.18
N PHE A 7 -3.97 -16.72 -10.07
CA PHE A 7 -5.35 -17.17 -9.95
C PHE A 7 -6.22 -16.55 -11.05
N ASP A 8 -7.15 -17.32 -11.58
CA ASP A 8 -8.14 -16.81 -12.52
C ASP A 8 -9.14 -15.87 -11.82
N THR A 9 -9.90 -15.14 -12.60
CA THR A 9 -10.91 -14.19 -12.12
C THR A 9 -11.88 -14.84 -11.15
N LYS A 10 -12.34 -16.07 -11.45
CA LYS A 10 -13.31 -16.79 -10.63
C LYS A 10 -12.76 -17.12 -9.24
N THR A 11 -11.52 -17.59 -9.18
CA THR A 11 -10.84 -17.90 -7.91
C THR A 11 -10.64 -16.64 -7.08
N ILE A 12 -10.23 -15.52 -7.70
CA ILE A 12 -10.09 -14.24 -6.99
C ILE A 12 -11.44 -13.75 -6.46
N CYS A 13 -12.51 -13.85 -7.25
CA CYS A 13 -13.86 -13.50 -6.78
C CYS A 13 -14.27 -14.34 -5.57
N ALA A 14 -14.01 -15.65 -5.57
CA ALA A 14 -14.27 -16.51 -4.42
C ALA A 14 -13.44 -16.12 -3.18
N PHE A 15 -12.19 -15.64 -3.37
CA PHE A 15 -11.39 -15.10 -2.27
C PHE A 15 -11.98 -13.78 -1.75
N LEU A 16 -12.46 -12.92 -2.63
CA LEU A 16 -13.11 -11.67 -2.25
C LEU A 16 -14.39 -11.93 -1.44
N ASP A 17 -15.17 -12.96 -1.76
CA ASP A 17 -16.32 -13.38 -0.95
C ASP A 17 -15.91 -13.71 0.49
N LYS A 18 -14.84 -14.49 0.68
CA LYS A 18 -14.29 -14.81 2.01
C LYS A 18 -13.81 -13.55 2.75
N ILE A 19 -13.14 -12.63 2.04
CA ILE A 19 -12.65 -11.38 2.60
C ILE A 19 -13.83 -10.50 3.06
N VAL A 20 -14.83 -10.33 2.22
CA VAL A 20 -16.01 -9.52 2.54
C VAL A 20 -16.84 -10.13 3.67
N ALA A 21 -16.94 -11.47 3.75
CA ALA A 21 -17.59 -12.17 4.84
C ALA A 21 -16.92 -11.91 6.21
N ALA A 22 -15.64 -11.57 6.23
CA ALA A 22 -14.94 -11.13 7.44
C ALA A 22 -15.30 -9.70 7.89
N ASN A 23 -16.08 -8.99 7.09
CA ASN A 23 -16.57 -7.63 7.36
C ASN A 23 -15.46 -6.60 7.63
N PRO A 24 -14.44 -6.48 6.76
CA PRO A 24 -13.38 -5.48 6.92
C PRO A 24 -13.95 -4.05 6.82
N LYS A 25 -13.31 -3.09 7.48
CA LYS A 25 -13.65 -1.67 7.33
C LYS A 25 -13.16 -1.09 6.00
N ASN A 26 -12.02 -1.58 5.52
CA ASN A 26 -11.44 -1.19 4.25
C ASN A 26 -10.68 -2.36 3.61
N ILE A 27 -10.67 -2.36 2.29
CA ILE A 27 -9.89 -3.27 1.45
C ILE A 27 -8.95 -2.42 0.61
N THR A 28 -7.65 -2.72 0.66
CA THR A 28 -6.66 -2.08 -0.18
C THR A 28 -6.23 -3.05 -1.27
N LEU A 29 -6.44 -2.68 -2.52
CA LEU A 29 -5.97 -3.42 -3.68
C LEU A 29 -4.60 -2.89 -4.08
N THR A 30 -3.62 -3.78 -4.09
CA THR A 30 -2.22 -3.49 -4.40
C THR A 30 -1.60 -4.72 -5.10
N GLY A 31 -0.29 -4.81 -5.13
CA GLY A 31 0.46 -5.94 -5.68
C GLY A 31 1.73 -5.43 -6.35
N GLY A 32 2.13 -6.01 -7.46
CA GLY A 32 3.14 -5.39 -8.33
C GLY A 32 2.55 -4.11 -8.94
N GLU A 33 1.67 -4.28 -9.92
CA GLU A 33 0.84 -3.20 -10.47
C GLU A 33 -0.52 -3.79 -10.82
N PRO A 34 -1.58 -3.43 -10.08
CA PRO A 34 -2.91 -4.03 -10.29
C PRO A 34 -3.46 -3.81 -11.71
N LEU A 35 -3.23 -2.63 -12.28
CA LEU A 35 -3.72 -2.27 -13.61
C LEU A 35 -3.02 -2.99 -14.77
N LEU A 36 -1.96 -3.76 -14.52
CA LEU A 36 -1.36 -4.66 -15.52
C LEU A 36 -2.20 -5.91 -15.75
N ARG A 37 -3.04 -6.27 -14.78
CA ARG A 37 -3.91 -7.43 -14.88
C ARG A 37 -5.09 -7.10 -15.79
N SER A 38 -5.25 -7.85 -16.87
CA SER A 38 -6.25 -7.54 -17.93
C SER A 38 -7.72 -7.59 -17.44
N ASP A 39 -8.00 -8.41 -16.42
CA ASP A 39 -9.33 -8.57 -15.80
C ASP A 39 -9.49 -7.76 -14.51
N PHE A 40 -8.54 -6.87 -14.17
CA PHE A 40 -8.57 -6.10 -12.93
C PHE A 40 -9.88 -5.31 -12.74
N LEU A 41 -10.35 -4.63 -13.77
CA LEU A 41 -11.60 -3.85 -13.69
C LEU A 41 -12.82 -4.74 -13.43
N THR A 42 -12.84 -5.93 -14.03
CA THR A 42 -13.90 -6.92 -13.75
C THR A 42 -13.87 -7.35 -12.28
N ILE A 43 -12.68 -7.63 -11.75
CA ILE A 43 -12.48 -7.99 -10.32
C ILE A 43 -12.88 -6.82 -9.41
N LEU A 44 -12.47 -5.61 -9.74
CA LEU A 44 -12.81 -4.40 -8.97
C LEU A 44 -14.33 -4.17 -8.97
N GLY A 45 -14.99 -4.30 -10.13
CA GLY A 45 -16.43 -4.21 -10.27
C GLY A 45 -17.17 -5.27 -9.44
N TYR A 46 -16.68 -6.50 -9.47
CA TYR A 46 -17.22 -7.56 -8.63
C TYR A 46 -17.09 -7.21 -7.14
N LEU A 47 -15.88 -6.82 -6.70
CA LEU A 47 -15.67 -6.40 -5.31
C LEU A 47 -16.64 -5.28 -4.90
N ARG A 48 -16.79 -4.24 -5.71
CA ARG A 48 -17.70 -3.14 -5.41
C ARG A 48 -19.16 -3.59 -5.34
N SER A 49 -19.55 -4.60 -6.12
CA SER A 49 -20.94 -5.13 -6.11
C SER A 49 -21.30 -5.86 -4.82
N ILE A 50 -20.32 -6.45 -4.13
CA ILE A 50 -20.53 -7.24 -2.90
C ILE A 50 -20.05 -6.53 -1.63
N TYR A 51 -19.34 -5.39 -1.74
CA TYR A 51 -18.71 -4.71 -0.61
C TYR A 51 -19.01 -3.21 -0.60
N ASN A 52 -19.63 -2.75 0.49
CA ASN A 52 -20.02 -1.35 0.70
C ASN A 52 -18.99 -0.55 1.55
N GLY A 53 -17.93 -1.19 2.05
CA GLY A 53 -16.88 -0.53 2.79
C GLY A 53 -15.91 0.23 1.89
N LYS A 54 -14.86 0.77 2.47
CA LYS A 54 -13.86 1.57 1.74
C LYS A 54 -12.96 0.69 0.88
N ILE A 55 -12.84 1.00 -0.41
CA ILE A 55 -11.87 0.41 -1.34
C ILE A 55 -10.79 1.45 -1.67
N THR A 56 -9.54 1.10 -1.41
CA THR A 56 -8.37 1.90 -1.78
C THR A 56 -7.59 1.19 -2.87
N LEU A 57 -7.25 1.88 -3.94
CA LEU A 57 -6.34 1.38 -4.98
C LEU A 57 -4.95 1.96 -4.77
N MET A 58 -3.93 1.10 -4.67
CA MET A 58 -2.52 1.49 -4.71
C MET A 58 -1.94 1.12 -6.06
N THR A 59 -1.35 2.09 -6.76
CA THR A 59 -0.87 1.92 -8.14
C THR A 59 0.33 2.81 -8.43
N ASN A 60 1.11 2.47 -9.44
CA ASN A 60 2.10 3.39 -9.99
C ASN A 60 1.49 4.51 -10.84
N GLY A 61 0.20 4.45 -11.13
CA GLY A 61 -0.58 5.46 -11.84
C GLY A 61 -0.34 5.54 -13.36
N THR A 62 0.64 4.84 -13.90
CA THR A 62 1.05 5.00 -15.32
C THR A 62 0.09 4.38 -16.32
N LEU A 63 -0.85 3.55 -15.86
CA LEU A 63 -1.83 2.85 -16.68
C LEU A 63 -3.25 3.43 -16.56
N ILE A 64 -3.42 4.53 -15.83
CA ILE A 64 -4.69 5.26 -15.79
C ILE A 64 -4.83 6.06 -17.09
N THR A 65 -5.90 5.82 -17.82
CA THR A 65 -6.14 6.37 -19.16
C THR A 65 -7.58 6.86 -19.29
N PRO A 66 -7.91 7.67 -20.31
CA PRO A 66 -9.29 8.07 -20.57
C PRO A 66 -10.27 6.90 -20.79
N LYS A 67 -9.74 5.71 -21.12
CA LYS A 67 -10.56 4.52 -21.37
C LYS A 67 -11.02 3.84 -20.08
N ASN A 68 -10.22 3.91 -19.01
CA ASN A 68 -10.49 3.17 -17.77
C ASN A 68 -10.79 4.06 -16.55
N VAL A 69 -10.44 5.35 -16.59
CA VAL A 69 -10.58 6.26 -15.45
C VAL A 69 -12.00 6.31 -14.90
N LYS A 70 -13.02 6.40 -15.78
CA LYS A 70 -14.43 6.47 -15.36
C LYS A 70 -14.85 5.23 -14.58
N GLU A 71 -14.42 4.06 -15.00
CA GLU A 71 -14.72 2.80 -14.33
C GLU A 71 -13.96 2.72 -12.99
N ILE A 72 -12.68 3.09 -12.97
CA ILE A 72 -11.88 3.12 -11.73
C ILE A 72 -12.54 4.02 -10.68
N VAL A 73 -12.82 5.28 -10.99
CA VAL A 73 -13.35 6.26 -10.02
C VAL A 73 -14.75 5.92 -9.51
N SER A 74 -15.55 5.17 -10.29
CA SER A 74 -16.87 4.74 -9.85
C SER A 74 -16.83 3.59 -8.84
N GLN A 75 -15.69 2.93 -8.66
CA GLN A 75 -15.57 1.69 -7.91
C GLN A 75 -14.69 1.82 -6.66
N ILE A 76 -13.84 2.85 -6.58
CA ILE A 76 -12.93 3.08 -5.46
C ILE A 76 -13.33 4.29 -4.63
N ASP A 77 -12.91 4.31 -3.37
CA ASP A 77 -13.12 5.45 -2.47
C ASP A 77 -11.88 6.33 -2.33
N SER A 78 -10.70 5.79 -2.56
CA SER A 78 -9.43 6.53 -2.54
C SER A 78 -8.38 5.83 -3.39
N ILE A 79 -7.41 6.60 -3.84
CA ILE A 79 -6.26 6.09 -4.59
C ILE A 79 -4.97 6.61 -3.97
N ASP A 80 -3.96 5.74 -3.88
CA ASP A 80 -2.60 6.08 -3.50
C ASP A 80 -1.67 5.82 -4.68
N ILE A 81 -1.07 6.87 -5.22
CA ILE A 81 -0.22 6.80 -6.40
C ILE A 81 1.24 6.95 -5.98
N SER A 82 2.05 6.01 -6.38
CA SER A 82 3.47 6.02 -6.02
C SER A 82 4.28 6.96 -6.92
N LEU A 83 5.02 7.91 -6.30
CA LEU A 83 5.89 8.86 -7.01
C LEU A 83 7.11 9.22 -6.15
N ASP A 84 8.29 8.72 -6.51
CA ASP A 84 9.50 8.83 -5.68
C ASP A 84 10.39 10.04 -6.02
N GLY A 85 9.77 11.13 -6.44
CA GLY A 85 10.43 12.39 -6.76
C GLY A 85 9.45 13.55 -6.83
N ALA A 86 9.97 14.77 -6.90
CA ALA A 86 9.19 16.01 -6.97
C ALA A 86 9.08 16.59 -8.39
N ASP A 87 9.88 16.07 -9.30
CA ASP A 87 9.97 16.43 -10.71
C ASP A 87 10.45 15.23 -11.54
N GLU A 88 10.54 15.42 -12.86
CA GLU A 88 10.98 14.36 -13.77
C GLU A 88 12.41 13.90 -13.46
N GLU A 89 13.32 14.80 -13.13
CA GLU A 89 14.73 14.49 -12.89
C GLU A 89 14.87 13.61 -11.63
N SER A 90 14.30 14.04 -10.51
CA SER A 90 14.36 13.33 -9.24
C SER A 90 13.60 12.00 -9.26
N CYS A 91 12.45 11.95 -9.95
CA CYS A 91 11.64 10.75 -10.10
C CYS A 91 12.32 9.71 -11.00
N ALA A 92 12.97 10.15 -12.10
CA ALA A 92 13.57 9.26 -13.09
C ALA A 92 14.70 8.40 -12.52
N VAL A 93 15.39 8.86 -11.48
CA VAL A 93 16.46 8.11 -10.80
C VAL A 93 15.95 6.77 -10.25
N ILE A 94 14.74 6.76 -9.71
CA ILE A 94 14.16 5.58 -9.04
C ILE A 94 13.16 4.86 -9.94
N ARG A 95 12.30 5.61 -10.64
CA ARG A 95 11.15 5.05 -11.38
C ARG A 95 11.32 4.99 -12.88
N GLY A 96 12.39 5.62 -13.41
CA GLY A 96 12.64 5.73 -14.84
C GLY A 96 11.99 6.96 -15.48
N LYS A 97 12.51 7.28 -16.67
CA LYS A 97 12.10 8.48 -17.43
C LYS A 97 10.65 8.43 -17.89
N GLY A 98 9.99 9.58 -17.87
CA GLY A 98 8.60 9.78 -18.31
C GLY A 98 7.54 9.27 -17.34
N VAL A 99 7.92 8.75 -16.18
CA VAL A 99 6.98 8.29 -15.15
C VAL A 99 6.31 9.48 -14.46
N PHE A 100 7.08 10.51 -14.11
CA PHE A 100 6.57 11.70 -13.45
C PHE A 100 5.44 12.37 -14.24
N GLU A 101 5.69 12.65 -15.53
CA GLU A 101 4.69 13.28 -16.39
C GLU A 101 3.42 12.43 -16.56
N LYS A 102 3.56 11.12 -16.69
CA LYS A 102 2.43 10.19 -16.76
C LYS A 102 1.59 10.22 -15.49
N VAL A 103 2.24 10.19 -14.33
CA VAL A 103 1.56 10.22 -13.02
C VAL A 103 0.82 11.54 -12.84
N VAL A 104 1.46 12.68 -13.11
CA VAL A 104 0.81 14.00 -13.03
C VAL A 104 -0.39 14.08 -13.98
N SER A 105 -0.25 13.56 -15.19
CA SER A 105 -1.36 13.49 -16.15
C SER A 105 -2.51 12.62 -15.64
N SER A 106 -2.20 11.49 -15.04
CA SER A 106 -3.20 10.58 -14.45
C SER A 106 -3.94 11.22 -13.27
N ILE A 107 -3.23 11.98 -12.42
CA ILE A 107 -3.86 12.73 -11.31
C ILE A 107 -4.84 13.77 -11.87
N LYS A 108 -4.43 14.58 -12.84
CA LYS A 108 -5.31 15.55 -13.49
C LYS A 108 -6.52 14.89 -14.16
N LEU A 109 -6.32 13.71 -14.75
CA LEU A 109 -7.39 12.94 -15.37
C LEU A 109 -8.40 12.44 -14.32
N LEU A 110 -7.95 11.91 -13.17
CA LEU A 110 -8.81 11.53 -12.06
C LEU A 110 -9.63 12.73 -11.55
N GLN A 111 -8.98 13.86 -11.34
CA GLN A 111 -9.61 15.10 -10.89
C GLN A 111 -10.65 15.63 -11.89
N SER A 112 -10.38 15.53 -13.20
CA SER A 112 -11.36 15.93 -14.24
C SER A 112 -12.63 15.09 -14.24
N HIS A 113 -12.59 13.90 -13.61
CA HIS A 113 -13.75 13.04 -13.38
C HIS A 113 -14.37 13.24 -11.97
N GLY A 114 -14.00 14.32 -11.27
CA GLY A 114 -14.53 14.66 -9.95
C GLY A 114 -13.93 13.86 -8.80
N PHE A 115 -12.85 13.11 -9.02
CA PHE A 115 -12.22 12.29 -7.98
C PHE A 115 -11.15 13.11 -7.25
N SER A 116 -11.32 13.28 -5.93
CA SER A 116 -10.47 14.15 -5.10
C SER A 116 -9.69 13.42 -4.00
N LYS A 117 -10.04 12.18 -3.68
CA LYS A 117 -9.36 11.41 -2.62
C LYS A 117 -8.09 10.73 -3.16
N ILE A 118 -7.12 11.55 -3.52
CA ILE A 118 -5.85 11.13 -4.13
C ILE A 118 -4.71 11.39 -3.15
N SER A 119 -3.96 10.36 -2.81
CA SER A 119 -2.67 10.48 -2.13
C SER A 119 -1.54 10.23 -3.11
N ILE A 120 -0.41 10.90 -2.90
CA ILE A 120 0.84 10.57 -3.58
C ILE A 120 1.83 10.08 -2.52
N SER A 121 2.37 8.88 -2.72
CA SER A 121 3.35 8.31 -1.81
C SER A 121 4.77 8.35 -2.38
N MET A 122 5.72 8.77 -1.53
CA MET A 122 7.15 8.73 -1.79
C MET A 122 7.83 7.82 -0.77
N VAL A 123 8.49 6.78 -1.26
CA VAL A 123 9.34 5.93 -0.42
C VAL A 123 10.69 6.63 -0.25
N LEU A 124 11.02 6.97 0.99
CA LEU A 124 12.24 7.73 1.30
C LEU A 124 13.48 6.86 1.15
N SER A 125 14.46 7.40 0.43
CA SER A 125 15.79 6.83 0.24
C SER A 125 16.83 7.95 0.28
N ALA A 126 18.12 7.60 0.34
CA ALA A 126 19.21 8.59 0.26
C ALA A 126 19.13 9.44 -1.01
N ASN A 127 18.59 8.87 -2.10
CA ASN A 127 18.52 9.55 -3.39
C ASN A 127 17.43 10.64 -3.45
N ASN A 128 16.34 10.51 -2.67
CA ASN A 128 15.20 11.40 -2.80
C ASN A 128 14.84 12.20 -1.54
N VAL A 129 15.37 11.88 -0.38
CA VAL A 129 15.04 12.57 0.90
C VAL A 129 15.22 14.09 0.81
N ARG A 130 16.23 14.56 0.08
CA ARG A 130 16.48 15.99 -0.12
C ARG A 130 15.37 16.71 -0.87
N TYR A 131 14.51 15.98 -1.57
CA TYR A 131 13.38 16.53 -2.34
C TYR A 131 12.06 16.53 -1.56
N THR A 132 12.08 16.17 -0.27
CA THR A 132 10.86 16.08 0.55
C THR A 132 10.06 17.39 0.54
N LYS A 133 10.75 18.54 0.67
CA LYS A 133 10.07 19.85 0.65
C LYS A 133 9.38 20.10 -0.69
N GLN A 134 10.09 19.90 -1.80
CA GLN A 134 9.52 20.06 -3.14
C GLN A 134 8.38 19.06 -3.39
N PHE A 135 8.48 17.85 -2.84
CA PHE A 135 7.40 16.87 -2.90
C PHE A 135 6.14 17.33 -2.16
N MET A 136 6.29 17.98 -1.01
CA MET A 136 5.15 18.58 -0.30
C MET A 136 4.51 19.72 -1.11
N GLU A 137 5.32 20.61 -1.67
CA GLU A 137 4.89 21.71 -2.55
C GLU A 137 4.18 21.19 -3.82
N LEU A 138 4.68 20.10 -4.41
CA LEU A 138 4.01 19.42 -5.53
C LEU A 138 2.62 18.93 -5.14
N ASN A 139 2.50 18.24 -4.00
CA ASN A 139 1.21 17.75 -3.50
C ASN A 139 0.21 18.89 -3.27
N GLU A 140 0.65 19.99 -2.69
CA GLU A 140 -0.17 21.19 -2.52
C GLU A 140 -0.66 21.72 -3.87
N SER A 141 0.24 21.84 -4.85
CA SER A 141 -0.08 22.33 -6.20
C SER A 141 -1.06 21.42 -6.96
N LEU A 142 -1.00 20.12 -6.71
CA LEU A 142 -1.87 19.11 -7.30
C LEU A 142 -3.15 18.85 -6.49
N ASN A 143 -3.31 19.51 -5.32
CA ASN A 143 -4.41 19.24 -4.39
C ASN A 143 -4.54 17.74 -4.04
N THR A 144 -3.42 17.15 -3.63
CA THR A 144 -3.29 15.74 -3.24
C THR A 144 -2.74 15.62 -1.82
N THR A 145 -2.87 14.45 -1.20
CA THR A 145 -2.35 14.19 0.15
C THR A 145 -0.96 13.56 0.07
N PRO A 146 0.09 14.19 0.60
CA PRO A 146 1.42 13.60 0.61
C PRO A 146 1.52 12.45 1.63
N MET A 147 2.19 11.38 1.23
CA MET A 147 2.47 10.22 2.07
C MET A 147 3.97 9.89 1.99
N LEU A 148 4.71 10.11 3.08
CA LEU A 148 6.11 9.70 3.17
C LEU A 148 6.16 8.29 3.79
N ARG A 149 6.87 7.38 3.15
CA ARG A 149 6.99 5.98 3.58
C ARG A 149 8.45 5.63 3.84
N ALA A 150 8.70 4.86 4.89
CA ALA A 150 10.01 4.25 5.09
C ALA A 150 10.31 3.23 3.99
N LEU A 151 11.57 3.16 3.57
CA LEU A 151 12.03 2.13 2.65
C LEU A 151 12.00 0.77 3.36
N SER A 152 11.34 -0.20 2.72
CA SER A 152 11.44 -1.61 3.05
C SER A 152 12.17 -2.34 1.93
N TYR A 153 13.09 -3.24 2.28
CA TYR A 153 13.84 -4.04 1.29
C TYR A 153 13.07 -5.29 0.87
N GLU A 154 11.81 -5.09 0.45
CA GLU A 154 10.99 -6.16 -0.09
C GLU A 154 10.77 -6.00 -1.59
N GLY A 155 10.47 -7.10 -2.26
CA GLY A 155 10.24 -7.14 -3.70
C GLY A 155 11.42 -6.57 -4.49
N ARG A 156 11.14 -5.63 -5.40
CA ARG A 156 12.17 -5.02 -6.27
C ARG A 156 13.21 -4.20 -5.51
N ALA A 157 12.90 -3.69 -4.33
CA ALA A 157 13.87 -2.97 -3.50
C ALA A 157 14.99 -3.90 -3.01
N LYS A 158 14.70 -5.17 -2.79
CA LYS A 158 15.69 -6.20 -2.41
C LYS A 158 16.74 -6.42 -3.49
N GLU A 159 16.35 -6.33 -4.76
CA GLU A 159 17.23 -6.49 -5.92
C GLU A 159 18.05 -5.22 -6.24
N ASN A 160 17.63 -4.07 -5.73
CA ASN A 160 18.21 -2.76 -6.03
C ASN A 160 18.80 -2.07 -4.80
N LYS A 161 19.27 -2.82 -3.82
CA LYS A 161 19.85 -2.29 -2.57
C LYS A 161 20.93 -1.25 -2.81
N ASP A 162 21.83 -1.52 -3.76
CA ASP A 162 22.97 -0.65 -4.08
C ASP A 162 22.54 0.72 -4.64
N ILE A 163 21.37 0.77 -5.29
CA ILE A 163 20.82 2.01 -5.86
C ILE A 163 20.04 2.79 -4.79
N LEU A 164 19.38 2.07 -3.90
CA LEU A 164 18.48 2.68 -2.91
C LEU A 164 19.21 3.19 -1.68
N ASP A 165 20.49 2.90 -1.56
CA ASP A 165 21.39 3.11 -0.44
C ASP A 165 20.71 3.66 0.82
N ASN A 166 20.83 2.87 1.84
CA ASN A 166 20.03 2.89 3.02
C ASN A 166 20.34 4.07 3.90
N VAL A 167 19.53 5.11 4.01
CA VAL A 167 19.70 5.94 5.23
C VAL A 167 18.52 6.78 5.67
N VAL A 168 17.37 6.68 5.14
CA VAL A 168 16.37 7.51 5.78
C VAL A 168 15.33 6.72 6.48
N THR A 169 15.63 6.62 7.63
CA THR A 169 14.98 5.79 8.47
C THR A 169 14.03 6.45 9.40
N THR A 170 13.48 5.69 10.20
CA THR A 170 12.71 5.98 11.38
C THR A 170 13.09 7.30 12.06
N GLU A 171 14.34 7.74 11.98
CA GLU A 171 14.77 8.98 12.63
C GLU A 171 14.28 10.25 11.91
N PHE A 172 14.26 10.27 10.57
CA PHE A 172 13.68 11.38 9.82
C PHE A 172 12.17 11.44 10.03
N LEU A 173 11.48 10.31 9.92
CA LEU A 173 10.04 10.23 10.19
C LEU A 173 9.71 10.63 11.62
N ARG A 174 10.52 10.23 12.62
CA ARG A 174 10.38 10.66 14.02
C ARG A 174 10.60 12.16 14.23
N GLN A 175 11.46 12.80 13.43
CA GLN A 175 11.69 14.25 13.51
C GLN A 175 10.53 15.05 12.91
N GLU A 176 9.91 14.58 11.84
CA GLU A 176 8.71 15.20 11.27
C GLU A 176 7.50 15.03 12.19
N ASP A 177 7.32 13.87 12.81
CA ASP A 177 6.26 13.64 13.81
C ASP A 177 6.41 14.53 15.05
N LYS A 178 7.65 14.88 15.45
CA LYS A 178 7.88 15.83 16.55
C LYS A 178 7.38 17.24 16.26
N LYS A 179 7.27 17.62 14.99
CA LYS A 179 6.76 18.93 14.58
C LYS A 179 5.22 18.99 14.59
N THR A 180 4.56 17.85 14.49
CA THR A 180 3.09 17.76 14.47
C THR A 180 2.52 17.39 15.83
N ASN A 181 2.61 18.18 16.84
CA ASN A 181 2.05 18.09 18.20
C ASN A 181 0.90 17.06 18.43
N SER A 182 1.02 15.82 17.98
CA SER A 182 0.05 14.77 18.27
C SER A 182 0.50 13.98 19.51
N GLU A 183 -0.29 14.11 20.57
CA GLU A 183 -0.04 13.51 21.89
C GLU A 183 -0.15 11.97 21.93
N CYS A 184 -0.53 11.32 20.84
CA CYS A 184 -0.61 9.86 20.77
C CYS A 184 0.55 9.29 19.98
N ARG A 185 1.62 8.88 20.67
CA ARG A 185 2.86 8.35 20.11
C ARG A 185 3.10 6.87 20.31
N THR A 186 2.16 6.18 20.84
CA THR A 186 2.23 4.71 20.88
C THR A 186 1.65 4.19 19.59
N CYS A 187 2.52 4.02 18.57
CA CYS A 187 2.15 3.31 17.37
C CYS A 187 1.85 1.87 17.73
N CYS A 188 0.61 1.60 18.12
CA CYS A 188 0.14 0.23 18.23
C CYS A 188 0.21 -0.37 16.83
N CYS A 189 1.20 -1.24 16.61
CA CYS A 189 1.28 -2.00 15.37
C CYS A 189 0.02 -2.84 15.24
N THR A 190 -0.72 -2.66 14.15
CA THR A 190 -1.99 -3.35 13.90
C THR A 190 -1.83 -4.67 13.16
N ALA A 191 -0.59 -5.06 12.84
CA ALA A 191 -0.27 -6.30 12.14
C ALA A 191 -0.82 -7.53 12.88
N GLY A 192 -1.61 -8.34 12.18
CA GLY A 192 -2.24 -9.53 12.73
C GLY A 192 -3.33 -9.28 13.79
N TYR A 193 -3.53 -8.02 14.21
CA TYR A 193 -4.57 -7.67 15.18
C TYR A 193 -5.87 -7.20 14.48
N ASN A 194 -5.76 -6.24 13.58
CA ASN A 194 -6.91 -5.74 12.81
C ASN A 194 -6.58 -5.57 11.31
N GLN A 195 -5.44 -6.09 10.89
CA GLN A 195 -4.93 -6.02 9.53
C GLN A 195 -4.27 -7.34 9.17
N ILE A 196 -4.51 -7.80 7.95
CA ILE A 196 -3.78 -8.89 7.28
C ILE A 196 -3.43 -8.46 5.86
N THR A 197 -2.43 -9.11 5.31
CA THR A 197 -2.04 -9.00 3.89
C THR A 197 -2.25 -10.36 3.23
N ILE A 198 -2.83 -10.34 2.05
CA ILE A 198 -3.01 -11.54 1.22
C ILE A 198 -2.19 -11.32 -0.03
N GLU A 199 -1.20 -12.19 -0.24
CA GLU A 199 -0.31 -12.15 -1.39
C GLU A 199 -0.99 -12.72 -2.65
N ALA A 200 -0.41 -12.44 -3.83
CA ALA A 200 -0.94 -12.86 -5.12
C ALA A 200 -1.04 -14.40 -5.28
N ASN A 201 -0.27 -15.16 -4.50
CA ASN A 201 -0.32 -16.62 -4.44
C ASN A 201 -1.33 -17.17 -3.42
N GLY A 202 -2.07 -16.28 -2.75
CA GLY A 202 -3.08 -16.62 -1.75
C GLY A 202 -2.55 -16.83 -0.33
N ASP A 203 -1.25 -16.71 -0.10
CA ASP A 203 -0.66 -16.74 1.23
C ASP A 203 -1.13 -15.54 2.07
N ILE A 204 -1.37 -15.77 3.35
CA ILE A 204 -1.88 -14.76 4.28
C ILE A 204 -0.80 -14.44 5.30
N PHE A 205 -0.54 -13.15 5.49
CA PHE A 205 0.46 -12.63 6.41
C PHE A 205 -0.13 -11.55 7.34
N PRO A 206 0.48 -11.30 8.51
CA PRO A 206 0.01 -10.28 9.43
C PRO A 206 0.21 -8.85 8.89
N CYS A 207 1.21 -8.62 8.03
CA CYS A 207 1.42 -7.34 7.36
C CYS A 207 2.27 -7.53 6.09
N ASN A 208 2.30 -6.51 5.25
CA ASN A 208 3.06 -6.49 3.99
C ASN A 208 4.59 -6.34 4.14
N LEU A 209 5.09 -6.18 5.37
CA LEU A 209 6.53 -6.11 5.67
C LEU A 209 7.08 -7.43 6.18
N PHE A 210 6.24 -8.39 6.53
CA PHE A 210 6.62 -9.71 7.06
C PHE A 210 5.94 -10.77 6.21
N VAL A 211 6.56 -11.02 5.05
CA VAL A 211 6.07 -11.98 4.05
C VAL A 211 6.99 -13.20 3.92
N GLU A 212 7.90 -13.39 4.88
CA GLU A 212 8.71 -14.58 4.95
C GLU A 212 7.87 -15.78 5.43
N PRO A 213 8.25 -17.01 5.06
CA PRO A 213 7.48 -18.22 5.36
C PRO A 213 7.14 -18.41 6.83
N GLU A 214 8.01 -18.00 7.75
CA GLU A 214 7.82 -18.11 9.21
C GLU A 214 6.69 -17.22 9.74
N PHE A 215 6.28 -16.18 9.01
CA PHE A 215 5.19 -15.28 9.38
C PHE A 215 3.87 -15.64 8.70
N ARG A 216 3.85 -16.68 7.87
CA ARG A 216 2.65 -17.08 7.16
C ARG A 216 1.57 -17.57 8.12
N LEU A 217 0.40 -16.97 8.09
CA LEU A 217 -0.75 -17.32 8.91
C LEU A 217 -1.58 -18.47 8.30
N GLY A 218 -1.43 -18.71 6.99
CA GLY A 218 -2.15 -19.72 6.23
C GLY A 218 -2.34 -19.30 4.78
N THR A 219 -3.27 -19.96 4.08
CA THR A 219 -3.62 -19.59 2.69
C THR A 219 -5.13 -19.37 2.53
N MET A 220 -5.51 -18.63 1.50
CA MET A 220 -6.91 -18.41 1.13
C MET A 220 -7.66 -19.70 0.77
N SER A 221 -6.93 -20.74 0.37
CA SER A 221 -7.50 -22.07 0.07
C SER A 221 -7.77 -22.89 1.33
N GLU A 222 -6.95 -22.73 2.37
CA GLU A 222 -7.03 -23.50 3.62
C GLU A 222 -8.00 -22.88 4.63
N ILE A 223 -8.16 -21.55 4.60
CA ILE A 223 -8.91 -20.82 5.62
C ILE A 223 -10.29 -20.45 5.08
N ASP A 224 -11.33 -20.98 5.71
CA ASP A 224 -12.72 -20.69 5.35
C ASP A 224 -13.25 -19.43 6.03
N ASP A 225 -12.79 -19.12 7.24
CA ASP A 225 -13.22 -17.95 8.01
C ASP A 225 -12.01 -17.14 8.48
N LEU A 226 -11.72 -16.04 7.78
CA LEU A 226 -10.60 -15.14 8.07
C LEU A 226 -10.70 -14.48 9.45
N ARG A 227 -11.89 -14.41 10.05
CA ARG A 227 -12.05 -13.84 11.40
C ARG A 227 -11.30 -14.64 12.45
N LYS A 228 -11.11 -15.94 12.23
CA LYS A 228 -10.35 -16.80 13.14
C LYS A 228 -8.87 -16.41 13.25
N LEU A 229 -8.31 -15.70 12.26
CA LEU A 229 -6.93 -15.22 12.29
C LEU A 229 -6.72 -14.07 13.30
N PHE A 230 -7.81 -13.36 13.65
CA PHE A 230 -7.75 -12.21 14.56
C PHE A 230 -8.10 -12.57 16.01
N TYR A 231 -8.70 -13.73 16.26
CA TYR A 231 -9.27 -14.12 17.55
C TYR A 231 -8.63 -15.35 18.18
N THR A 232 -7.37 -15.66 17.87
CA THR A 232 -6.69 -16.73 18.61
C THR A 232 -6.34 -16.25 20.02
N ASN A 233 -7.07 -16.75 21.01
CA ASN A 233 -6.85 -16.44 22.43
C ASN A 233 -5.48 -16.88 22.97
N ASP A 234 -4.67 -17.60 22.20
CA ASP A 234 -3.46 -18.26 22.67
C ASP A 234 -2.15 -17.67 22.15
N GLY A 235 -2.19 -16.58 21.43
CA GLY A 235 -0.96 -15.95 20.97
C GLY A 235 -1.23 -14.65 20.22
N PHE A 236 -0.96 -13.56 20.90
CA PHE A 236 -0.76 -12.31 20.20
C PHE A 236 0.38 -12.52 19.19
N PHE A 237 0.11 -12.30 17.90
CA PHE A 237 1.20 -12.08 16.97
C PHE A 237 1.92 -10.83 17.46
N VAL A 238 3.04 -11.02 18.12
CA VAL A 238 3.91 -9.91 18.49
C VAL A 238 4.75 -9.60 17.26
N CYS A 239 4.45 -8.48 16.62
CA CYS A 239 5.22 -8.02 15.48
C CYS A 239 6.71 -8.00 15.85
N PRO A 240 7.61 -8.63 15.08
CA PRO A 240 9.04 -8.62 15.36
C PRO A 240 9.65 -7.22 15.45
N CYS A 241 9.02 -6.21 14.86
CA CYS A 241 9.44 -4.82 15.03
C CYS A 241 9.17 -4.31 16.46
N VAL A 242 8.21 -4.88 17.19
CA VAL A 242 7.92 -4.55 18.60
C VAL A 242 8.91 -5.23 19.54
N GLN A 243 9.38 -6.43 19.20
CA GLN A 243 10.36 -7.15 20.02
C GLN A 243 11.73 -6.47 20.11
N LYS A 244 12.01 -5.50 19.23
CA LYS A 244 13.25 -4.71 19.26
C LYS A 244 13.23 -3.54 20.25
N PHE A 245 12.08 -3.28 20.85
CA PHE A 245 11.90 -2.25 21.88
C PHE A 245 11.81 -2.93 23.25
N GLU A 246 12.53 -2.42 24.23
CA GLU A 246 12.45 -2.87 25.62
C GLU A 246 10.99 -2.71 26.11
N PRO A 247 10.45 -3.72 26.84
CA PRO A 247 9.06 -3.66 27.34
C PRO A 247 8.74 -2.45 28.22
N SER A 248 9.76 -1.79 28.77
CA SER A 248 9.64 -0.59 29.59
C SER A 248 9.31 0.69 28.80
N GLU A 249 9.34 0.62 27.46
CA GLU A 249 9.02 1.78 26.59
C GLU A 249 7.58 1.76 26.07
N PHE A 250 6.81 0.74 26.41
CA PHE A 250 5.40 0.62 26.03
C PHE A 250 4.49 0.87 27.22
N GLU A 251 3.91 2.06 27.32
CA GLU A 251 2.70 2.26 28.11
C GLU A 251 1.49 1.89 27.24
N PRO A 252 0.59 1.02 27.73
CA PRO A 252 -0.62 0.68 26.99
C PRO A 252 -1.54 1.91 26.92
N CYS A 253 -2.06 2.19 25.73
CA CYS A 253 -3.13 3.17 25.52
C CYS A 253 -4.45 2.70 26.14
#